data_85856cb2d22ceca5e63e492514b5a127
#
_entry.id   85856cb2d22ceca5e63e492514b5a127
#
_cell.length_a   1.000
_cell.length_b   1.000
_cell.length_c   1.000
_cell.angle_alpha   90.00
_cell.angle_beta   90.00
_cell.angle_gamma   90.00
#
_symmetry.space_group_name_H-M   'P 1'
#
loop_
_entity.id
_entity.type
_entity.pdbx_description
1 polymer ?
#
loop_
_entity_poly.entity_id
_entity_poly.type
_entity_poly.pdbx_seq_one_letter_code
_entity_poly.pdbx_strand_id
1 'polypeptide(L)'
;LSLKEGKFDTFMGWMASEEGMGVRKSVAYPEKTIPGVKPDKSGVMFKVSVHNEAGMKEFVAGKNPVAKAIYEECVASFHLYELSKVDI
;
A
#
# COMPACT_ATOMS: atom_id res chain seq x y z
N LEU A 1 -5.11 -3.06 3.93
CA LEU A 1 -4.13 -2.99 5.02
C LEU A 1 -4.81 -2.57 6.31
N SER A 2 -4.61 -3.33 7.37
CA SER A 2 -4.96 -2.91 8.72
C SER A 2 -3.72 -2.33 9.38
N LEU A 3 -3.86 -1.17 10.01
CA LEU A 3 -2.75 -0.45 10.63
C LEU A 3 -2.74 -0.66 12.15
N LYS A 4 -1.55 -0.64 12.71
CA LYS A 4 -1.38 -0.62 14.16
C LYS A 4 -1.88 0.71 14.72
N GLU A 5 -2.38 0.72 15.95
CA GLU A 5 -2.95 1.90 16.58
C GLU A 5 -1.95 3.07 16.58
N GLY A 6 -2.43 4.25 16.21
CA GLY A 6 -1.63 5.47 16.17
C GLY A 6 -0.62 5.55 15.04
N LYS A 7 -0.65 4.65 14.07
CA LYS A 7 0.35 4.60 12.99
C LYS A 7 -0.15 5.10 11.64
N PHE A 8 -1.38 5.58 11.55
CA PHE A 8 -1.94 6.06 10.28
C PHE A 8 -1.09 7.18 9.66
N ASP A 9 -0.81 8.22 10.41
CA ASP A 9 -0.07 9.38 9.88
C ASP A 9 1.37 9.00 9.50
N THR A 10 2.01 8.16 10.29
CA THR A 10 3.35 7.65 10.01
C THR A 10 3.37 6.87 8.71
N PHE A 11 2.42 5.96 8.52
CA PHE A 11 2.33 5.15 7.32
C PHE A 11 2.04 6.00 6.08
N MET A 12 1.04 6.87 6.14
CA MET A 12 0.66 7.71 5.00
C MET A 12 1.76 8.73 4.67
N GLY A 13 2.47 9.23 5.67
CA GLY A 13 3.61 10.11 5.45
C GLY A 13 4.73 9.41 4.68
N TRP A 14 5.03 8.17 5.03
CA TRP A 14 6.01 7.38 4.28
C TRP A 14 5.55 7.10 2.85
N MET A 15 4.27 6.75 2.66
CA MET A 15 3.70 6.49 1.33
C MET A 15 3.83 7.69 0.40
N ALA A 16 3.74 8.90 0.93
CA ALA A 16 3.88 10.14 0.18
C ALA A 16 5.32 10.63 0.07
N SER A 17 6.26 10.03 0.82
CA SER A 17 7.66 10.42 0.81
C SER A 17 8.34 10.02 -0.52
N GLU A 18 9.51 10.60 -0.77
CA GLU A 18 10.32 10.24 -1.94
C GLU A 18 10.63 8.75 -1.98
N GLU A 19 11.00 8.16 -0.84
CA GLU A 19 11.27 6.74 -0.72
C GLU A 19 10.01 5.90 -1.01
N GLY A 20 8.88 6.24 -0.39
CA GLY A 20 7.62 5.54 -0.60
C GLY A 20 7.12 5.67 -2.03
N MET A 21 7.21 6.85 -2.62
CA MET A 21 6.84 7.06 -4.02
C MET A 21 7.74 6.28 -4.96
N GLY A 22 9.03 6.18 -4.67
CA GLY A 22 9.96 5.36 -5.45
C GLY A 22 9.56 3.89 -5.49
N VAL A 23 9.21 3.31 -4.35
CA VAL A 23 8.72 1.93 -4.27
C VAL A 23 7.42 1.79 -5.04
N ARG A 24 6.46 2.69 -4.84
CA ARG A 24 5.16 2.66 -5.52
C ARG A 24 5.31 2.71 -7.03
N LYS A 25 6.16 3.59 -7.54
CA LYS A 25 6.41 3.72 -8.99
C LYS A 25 7.08 2.48 -9.58
N SER A 26 7.87 1.77 -8.79
CA SER A 26 8.56 0.55 -9.27
C SER A 26 7.60 -0.60 -9.53
N VAL A 27 6.40 -0.57 -8.98
CA VAL A 27 5.43 -1.68 -9.07
C VAL A 27 4.09 -1.29 -9.67
N ALA A 28 3.74 0.01 -9.68
CA ALA A 28 2.42 0.47 -10.07
C ALA A 28 2.48 1.88 -10.67
N TYR A 29 1.29 2.41 -10.99
CA TYR A 29 1.10 3.78 -11.46
C TYR A 29 0.44 4.59 -10.34
N PRO A 30 1.22 5.32 -9.51
CA PRO A 30 0.67 6.08 -8.38
C PRO A 30 -0.42 7.08 -8.78
N GLU A 31 -0.30 7.70 -9.95
CA GLU A 31 -1.27 8.65 -10.48
C GLU A 31 -2.64 8.02 -10.78
N LYS A 32 -2.70 6.69 -10.88
CA LYS A 32 -3.93 5.94 -11.11
C LYS A 32 -4.43 5.24 -9.84
N THR A 33 -3.78 5.45 -8.72
CA THR A 33 -4.17 4.86 -7.45
C THR A 33 -5.36 5.58 -6.86
N ILE A 34 -6.37 4.82 -6.42
CA ILE A 34 -7.54 5.35 -5.72
C ILE A 34 -7.47 4.89 -4.27
N PRO A 35 -7.12 5.77 -3.33
CA PRO A 35 -7.05 5.40 -1.92
C PRO A 35 -8.41 5.50 -1.24
N GLY A 36 -8.62 4.66 -0.23
CA GLY A 36 -9.75 4.73 0.67
C GLY A 36 -9.26 4.51 2.10
N VAL A 37 -9.86 5.20 3.04
CA VAL A 37 -9.47 5.16 4.45
C VAL A 37 -10.70 4.84 5.30
N LYS A 38 -10.57 3.93 6.25
CA LYS A 38 -11.63 3.68 7.22
C LYS A 38 -11.85 4.92 8.09
N PRO A 39 -13.11 5.21 8.48
CA PRO A 39 -13.41 6.41 9.28
C PRO A 39 -12.59 6.54 10.56
N ASP A 40 -12.26 5.43 11.21
CA ASP A 40 -11.45 5.40 12.43
C ASP A 40 -9.94 5.38 12.17
N LYS A 41 -9.51 5.44 10.90
CA LYS A 41 -8.10 5.40 10.47
C LYS A 41 -7.36 4.12 10.88
N SER A 42 -8.08 3.04 11.15
CA SER A 42 -7.48 1.74 11.49
C SER A 42 -7.07 0.92 10.26
N GLY A 43 -7.47 1.34 9.08
CA GLY A 43 -7.16 0.63 7.86
C GLY A 43 -7.22 1.52 6.63
N VAL A 44 -6.51 1.11 5.61
CA VAL A 44 -6.48 1.76 4.30
C VAL A 44 -6.69 0.73 3.20
N MET A 45 -7.33 1.14 2.13
CA MET A 45 -7.53 0.33 0.95
C MET A 45 -7.07 1.13 -0.27
N PHE A 46 -6.35 0.48 -1.16
CA PHE A 46 -5.89 1.11 -2.39
C PHE A 46 -6.34 0.29 -3.58
N LYS A 47 -7.01 0.93 -4.54
CA LYS A 47 -7.21 0.36 -5.86
C LYS A 47 -6.06 0.83 -6.73
N VAL A 48 -5.25 -0.11 -7.22
CA VAL A 48 -3.96 0.19 -7.83
C VAL A 48 -3.88 -0.41 -9.22
N SER A 49 -3.34 0.36 -10.16
CA SER A 49 -2.98 -0.15 -11.50
C SER A 49 -1.53 -0.62 -11.45
N VAL A 50 -1.31 -1.93 -11.57
CA VAL A 50 -0.02 -2.57 -11.35
C VAL A 50 0.67 -2.86 -12.69
N HIS A 51 1.97 -2.57 -12.80
CA HIS A 51 2.78 -2.94 -13.96
C HIS A 51 3.87 -3.96 -13.62
N ASN A 52 4.09 -4.25 -12.34
CA ASN A 52 5.03 -5.27 -11.87
C ASN A 52 4.35 -6.08 -10.77
N GLU A 53 3.67 -7.14 -11.19
CA GLU A 53 2.85 -7.94 -10.27
C GLU A 53 3.68 -8.63 -9.19
N ALA A 54 4.82 -9.22 -9.55
CA ALA A 54 5.70 -9.88 -8.58
C ALA A 54 6.22 -8.89 -7.54
N GLY A 55 6.66 -7.70 -7.98
CA GLY A 55 7.12 -6.65 -7.08
C GLY A 55 6.01 -6.11 -6.18
N MET A 56 4.79 -6.00 -6.71
CA MET A 56 3.63 -5.57 -5.90
C MET A 56 3.32 -6.60 -4.81
N LYS A 57 3.33 -7.88 -5.10
CA LYS A 57 3.10 -8.93 -4.12
C LYS A 57 4.14 -8.88 -2.99
N GLU A 58 5.42 -8.69 -3.33
CA GLU A 58 6.47 -8.52 -2.35
C GLU A 58 6.26 -7.27 -1.49
N PHE A 59 5.89 -6.16 -2.12
CA PHE A 59 5.65 -4.91 -1.43
C PHE A 59 4.51 -5.06 -0.42
N VAL A 60 3.36 -5.58 -0.84
CA VAL A 60 2.18 -5.75 0.02
C VAL A 60 2.44 -6.73 1.15
N ALA A 61 3.27 -7.74 0.91
CA ALA A 61 3.64 -8.72 1.93
C ALA A 61 4.69 -8.20 2.93
N GLY A 62 5.19 -6.98 2.74
CA GLY A 62 6.23 -6.40 3.60
C GLY A 62 7.62 -6.98 3.35
N LYS A 63 7.83 -7.60 2.20
CA LYS A 63 9.11 -8.22 1.82
C LYS A 63 10.02 -7.31 0.99
N ASN A 64 9.54 -6.14 0.60
CA ASN A 64 10.34 -5.17 -0.12
C ASN A 64 11.38 -4.59 0.85
N PRO A 65 12.69 -4.64 0.53
CA PRO A 65 13.73 -4.19 1.46
C PRO A 65 13.59 -2.73 1.90
N VAL A 66 13.09 -1.86 1.02
CA VAL A 66 12.89 -0.44 1.31
C VAL A 66 11.68 -0.23 2.21
N ALA A 67 10.62 -1.02 2.05
CA ALA A 67 9.38 -0.88 2.80
C ALA A 67 9.33 -1.69 4.09
N LYS A 68 10.27 -2.60 4.31
CA LYS A 68 10.23 -3.57 5.41
C LYS A 68 10.07 -2.91 6.77
N ALA A 69 10.87 -1.90 7.06
CA ALA A 69 10.85 -1.23 8.36
C ALA A 69 9.51 -0.55 8.64
N ILE A 70 8.95 0.17 7.64
CA ILE A 70 7.68 0.86 7.82
C ILE A 70 6.51 -0.14 7.95
N TYR A 71 6.58 -1.26 7.26
CA TYR A 71 5.59 -2.33 7.41
C TYR A 71 5.61 -2.93 8.81
N GLU A 72 6.80 -3.24 9.33
CA GLU A 72 6.94 -3.79 10.68
C GLU A 72 6.43 -2.81 11.75
N GLU A 73 6.65 -1.52 11.54
CA GLU A 73 6.20 -0.49 12.46
C GLU A 73 4.69 -0.23 12.40
N CYS A 74 4.10 -0.21 11.21
CA CYS A 74 2.77 0.36 11.00
C CYS A 74 1.69 -0.65 10.63
N VAL A 75 2.02 -1.75 9.96
CA VAL A 75 1.03 -2.66 9.36
C VAL A 75 0.78 -3.85 10.27
N ALA A 76 -0.49 -4.05 10.66
CA ALA A 76 -0.91 -5.20 11.45
C ALA A 76 -1.25 -6.40 10.56
N SER A 77 -1.93 -6.17 9.45
CA SER A 77 -2.29 -7.22 8.48
C SER A 77 -2.54 -6.63 7.11
N PHE A 78 -2.53 -7.50 6.10
CA PHE A 78 -2.78 -7.07 4.73
C PHE A 78 -3.60 -8.12 3.98
N HIS A 79 -4.30 -7.65 2.94
CA HIS A 79 -4.92 -8.50 1.92
C HIS A 79 -4.64 -7.89 0.56
N LEU A 80 -4.38 -8.74 -0.41
CA LEU A 80 -4.20 -8.34 -1.80
C LEU A 80 -5.21 -9.08 -2.67
N TYR A 81 -6.04 -8.31 -3.37
CA TYR A 81 -7.02 -8.86 -4.29
C TYR A 81 -6.68 -8.46 -5.72
N GLU A 82 -6.72 -9.42 -6.62
CA GLU A 82 -6.61 -9.16 -8.04
C GLU A 82 -8.01 -8.88 -8.57
N LEU A 83 -8.20 -7.69 -9.16
CA LEU A 83 -9.51 -7.25 -9.64
C LEU A 83 -9.59 -7.35 -11.15
N SER A 84 -10.66 -7.96 -11.63
CA SER A 84 -10.99 -7.98 -13.06
C SER A 84 -12.10 -6.97 -13.34
N LYS A 85 -12.02 -6.33 -14.50
CA LYS A 85 -13.05 -5.39 -14.93
C LYS A 85 -14.36 -6.14 -15.22
N VAL A 86 -15.45 -5.63 -14.69
CA VAL A 86 -16.79 -6.16 -14.93
C VAL A 86 -17.67 -5.06 -15.50
N ASP A 87 -18.36 -5.35 -16.59
CA ASP A 87 -19.36 -4.45 -17.16
C ASP A 87 -20.69 -4.63 -16.43
N ILE A 88 -21.16 -3.54 -15.83
CA ILE A 88 -22.41 -3.52 -15.08
C ILE A 88 -23.34 -2.41 -15.60
#